data_0b3349d00b126993b38185a56655eaec
#
_entry.id   0b3349d00b126993b38185a56655eaec
#
_cell.length_a   1.000
_cell.length_b   1.000
_cell.length_c   1.000
_cell.angle_alpha   90.00
_cell.angle_beta   90.00
_cell.angle_gamma   90.00
#
_symmetry.space_group_name_H-M   'P 1'
#
loop_
_entity.id
_entity.type
_entity.pdbx_description
1 polymer ?
#
loop_
_entity_poly.entity_id
_entity_poly.type
_entity_poly.pdbx_seq_one_letter_code
_entity_poly.pdbx_strand_id
1 'polypeptide(L)'
;SMGQEAEKEARLQLFRDYSVDEAAMAQAAPDAVVLHCLPAYRGYEISAGVIDGPQSIVWDEAENRLHAQKALMAWLMHRSGLAFVEGLSPVEGTGESTF
;
A
#
# COMPACT_ATOMS: atom_id res chain seq x y z
N SER A 1 -20.32 -4.84 5.33
CA SER A 1 -21.01 -6.10 5.67
C SER A 1 -22.47 -6.04 5.27
N MET A 2 -22.97 -7.08 4.68
CA MET A 2 -24.37 -7.14 4.26
C MET A 2 -25.30 -7.05 5.47
N GLY A 3 -26.40 -6.30 5.34
CA GLY A 3 -27.41 -6.16 6.39
C GLY A 3 -27.10 -5.11 7.45
N GLN A 4 -26.04 -4.31 7.26
CA GLN A 4 -25.63 -3.30 8.23
C GLN A 4 -25.52 -1.89 7.62
N GLU A 5 -26.32 -1.59 6.61
CA GLU A 5 -26.26 -0.31 5.91
C GLU A 5 -26.55 0.88 6.83
N ALA A 6 -27.54 0.74 7.71
CA ALA A 6 -27.88 1.81 8.68
C ALA A 6 -26.75 2.06 9.67
N GLU A 7 -26.14 0.98 10.17
CA GLU A 7 -24.98 1.07 11.06
C GLU A 7 -23.77 1.62 10.33
N LYS A 8 -23.55 1.23 9.09
CA LYS A 8 -22.49 1.75 8.25
C LYS A 8 -22.63 3.25 8.05
N GLU A 9 -23.82 3.73 7.75
CA GLU A 9 -24.07 5.16 7.57
C GLU A 9 -23.83 5.95 8.85
N ALA A 10 -24.25 5.42 9.99
CA ALA A 10 -24.00 6.04 11.29
C ALA A 10 -22.48 6.13 11.57
N ARG A 11 -21.71 5.09 11.23
CA ARG A 11 -20.26 5.10 11.36
C ARG A 11 -19.62 6.11 10.42
N LEU A 12 -20.08 6.21 9.19
CA LEU A 12 -19.58 7.19 8.23
C LEU A 12 -19.73 8.61 8.73
N GLN A 13 -20.87 8.92 9.35
CA GLN A 13 -21.09 10.24 9.93
C GLN A 13 -20.17 10.51 11.12
N LEU A 14 -19.95 9.50 11.98
CA LEU A 14 -19.07 9.62 13.14
C LEU A 14 -17.61 9.82 12.74
N PHE A 15 -17.17 9.18 11.69
CA PHE A 15 -15.77 9.16 11.28
C PHE A 15 -15.46 10.09 10.10
N ARG A 16 -16.43 10.86 9.65
CA ARG A 16 -16.26 11.76 8.52
C ARG A 16 -15.10 12.74 8.69
N ASP A 17 -14.87 13.21 9.89
CA ASP A 17 -13.81 14.17 10.18
C ASP A 17 -12.41 13.53 10.30
N TYR A 18 -12.35 12.22 10.20
CA TYR A 18 -11.09 11.46 10.27
C TYR A 18 -10.61 10.99 8.90
N SER A 19 -11.21 11.51 7.84
CA SER A 19 -10.81 11.20 6.48
C SER A 19 -9.58 12.00 6.05
N VAL A 20 -8.72 11.39 5.25
CA VAL A 20 -7.62 12.09 4.61
C VAL A 20 -8.14 12.71 3.32
N ASP A 21 -8.29 14.01 3.32
CA ASP A 21 -8.82 14.78 2.21
C ASP A 21 -7.82 15.88 1.77
N GLU A 22 -8.22 16.67 0.80
CA GLU A 22 -7.39 17.74 0.27
C GLU A 22 -7.05 18.79 1.33
N ALA A 23 -7.98 19.06 2.25
CA ALA A 23 -7.75 20.01 3.34
C ALA A 23 -6.67 19.49 4.31
N ALA A 24 -6.70 18.20 4.63
CA ALA A 24 -5.68 17.57 5.46
C ALA A 24 -4.32 17.59 4.76
N MET A 25 -4.29 17.28 3.47
CA MET A 25 -3.05 17.30 2.70
C MET A 25 -2.47 18.70 2.56
N ALA A 26 -3.31 19.72 2.50
CA ALA A 26 -2.85 21.11 2.44
C ALA A 26 -2.11 21.54 3.71
N GLN A 27 -2.37 20.90 4.84
CA GLN A 27 -1.67 21.16 6.10
C GLN A 27 -0.42 20.33 6.28
N ALA A 28 -0.22 19.32 5.46
CA ALA A 28 0.99 18.51 5.49
C ALA A 28 2.17 19.24 4.84
N ALA A 29 3.37 18.73 5.03
CA ALA A 29 4.54 19.25 4.35
C ALA A 29 4.37 19.16 2.82
N PRO A 30 4.93 20.10 2.02
CA PRO A 30 4.75 20.09 0.57
C PRO A 30 5.26 18.82 -0.12
N ASP A 31 6.23 18.15 0.49
CA ASP A 31 6.83 16.91 0.01
C ASP A 31 6.22 15.66 0.66
N ALA A 32 5.17 15.81 1.45
CA ALA A 32 4.48 14.68 2.06
C ALA A 32 3.88 13.76 0.99
N VAL A 33 3.99 12.47 1.21
CA VAL A 33 3.41 11.46 0.33
C VAL A 33 2.33 10.67 1.07
N VAL A 34 1.40 10.12 0.30
CA VAL A 34 0.28 9.36 0.85
C VAL A 34 0.50 7.88 0.56
N LEU A 35 0.36 7.09 1.60
CA LEU A 35 0.43 5.64 1.56
C LEU A 35 -0.92 5.06 2.02
N HIS A 36 -1.27 3.91 1.52
CA HIS A 36 -2.47 3.18 1.94
C HIS A 36 -2.25 1.68 1.69
N CYS A 37 -2.59 0.88 2.66
CA CYS A 37 -2.40 -0.57 2.57
C CYS A 37 -3.39 -1.29 1.65
N LEU A 38 -4.36 -0.59 1.10
CA LEU A 38 -5.40 -1.13 0.23
C LEU A 38 -6.10 -2.38 0.81
N PRO A 39 -7.36 -2.64 0.48
CA PRO A 39 -8.20 -1.83 -0.44
C PRO A 39 -8.59 -0.49 0.17
N ALA A 40 -8.77 0.52 -0.67
CA ALA A 40 -9.18 1.85 -0.27
C ALA A 40 -10.62 2.10 -0.72
N TYR A 41 -11.35 2.87 0.08
CA TYR A 41 -12.71 3.28 -0.22
C TYR A 41 -12.73 4.79 -0.44
N ARG A 42 -12.67 5.20 -1.70
CA ARG A 42 -12.66 6.62 -2.06
C ARG A 42 -13.92 7.31 -1.52
N GLY A 43 -13.70 8.43 -0.87
CA GLY A 43 -14.78 9.19 -0.23
C GLY A 43 -15.07 8.78 1.21
N TYR A 44 -14.42 7.73 1.71
CA TYR A 44 -14.55 7.30 3.10
C TYR A 44 -13.32 7.71 3.90
N GLU A 45 -12.36 6.81 4.10
CA GLU A 45 -11.14 7.13 4.85
C GLU A 45 -10.17 8.02 4.08
N ILE A 46 -10.31 8.09 2.77
CA ILE A 46 -9.46 8.90 1.90
C ILE A 46 -10.27 9.40 0.71
N SER A 47 -10.07 10.67 0.32
CA SER A 47 -10.75 11.21 -0.84
C SER A 47 -10.14 10.71 -2.14
N ALA A 48 -10.95 10.68 -3.20
CA ALA A 48 -10.48 10.31 -4.53
C ALA A 48 -9.36 11.23 -5.02
N GLY A 49 -9.49 12.54 -4.76
CA GLY A 49 -8.47 13.51 -5.16
C GLY A 49 -7.13 13.30 -4.49
N VAL A 50 -7.12 12.78 -3.27
CA VAL A 50 -5.87 12.48 -2.55
C VAL A 50 -5.27 11.16 -3.04
N ILE A 51 -6.05 10.08 -3.05
CA ILE A 51 -5.52 8.76 -3.42
C ILE A 51 -5.07 8.68 -4.88
N ASP A 52 -5.74 9.40 -5.76
CA ASP A 52 -5.40 9.44 -7.18
C ASP A 52 -4.53 10.68 -7.53
N GLY A 53 -4.18 11.48 -6.54
CA GLY A 53 -3.44 12.72 -6.71
C GLY A 53 -1.92 12.55 -6.80
N PRO A 54 -1.21 13.67 -7.02
CA PRO A 54 0.24 13.64 -7.28
C PRO A 54 1.08 13.25 -6.07
N GLN A 55 0.56 13.35 -4.86
CA GLN A 55 1.27 12.96 -3.65
C GLN A 55 1.04 11.51 -3.26
N SER A 56 0.17 10.80 -3.97
CA SER A 56 -0.13 9.39 -3.69
C SER A 56 0.91 8.48 -4.34
N ILE A 57 1.50 7.62 -3.52
CA ILE A 57 2.40 6.56 -3.98
C ILE A 57 1.83 5.17 -3.64
N VAL A 58 0.50 5.07 -3.50
CA VAL A 58 -0.15 3.83 -3.08
C VAL A 58 0.08 2.68 -4.05
N TRP A 59 0.18 2.97 -5.34
CA TRP A 59 0.41 1.95 -6.36
C TRP A 59 1.85 1.44 -6.33
N ASP A 60 2.82 2.33 -6.12
CA ASP A 60 4.21 1.95 -5.94
C ASP A 60 4.40 1.13 -4.67
N GLU A 61 3.71 1.50 -3.59
CA GLU A 61 3.71 0.74 -2.35
C GLU A 61 3.15 -0.67 -2.56
N ALA A 62 2.01 -0.80 -3.26
CA ALA A 62 1.40 -2.08 -3.54
C ALA A 62 2.31 -2.98 -4.38
N GLU A 63 2.98 -2.42 -5.38
CA GLU A 63 3.95 -3.12 -6.20
C GLU A 63 5.17 -3.55 -5.39
N ASN A 64 5.72 -2.66 -4.58
CA ASN A 64 6.89 -2.94 -3.75
C ASN A 64 6.61 -4.00 -2.69
N ARG A 65 5.40 -4.09 -2.21
CA ARG A 65 5.00 -5.16 -1.32
C ARG A 65 5.20 -6.53 -1.98
N LEU A 66 4.82 -6.66 -3.23
CA LEU A 66 5.04 -7.88 -4.00
C LEU A 66 6.54 -8.18 -4.14
N HIS A 67 7.32 -7.19 -4.51
CA HIS A 67 8.78 -7.34 -4.69
C HIS A 67 9.47 -7.70 -3.38
N ALA A 68 9.12 -7.04 -2.28
CA ALA A 68 9.71 -7.32 -0.97
C ALA A 68 9.40 -8.74 -0.49
N GLN A 69 8.16 -9.19 -0.64
CA GLN A 69 7.76 -10.54 -0.27
C GLN A 69 8.45 -11.59 -1.13
N LYS A 70 8.54 -11.35 -2.42
CA LYS A 70 9.25 -12.23 -3.35
C LYS A 70 10.71 -12.35 -3.00
N ALA A 71 11.38 -11.25 -2.71
CA ALA A 71 12.79 -11.23 -2.32
C ALA A 71 13.01 -11.99 -1.02
N LEU A 72 12.16 -11.78 -0.03
CA LEU A 72 12.25 -12.48 1.25
C LEU A 72 12.06 -13.99 1.08
N MET A 73 11.09 -14.41 0.29
CA MET A 73 10.86 -15.82 0.01
C MET A 73 12.07 -16.46 -0.69
N ALA A 74 12.60 -15.81 -1.70
CA ALA A 74 13.77 -16.29 -2.42
C ALA A 74 14.98 -16.43 -1.48
N TRP A 75 15.21 -15.45 -0.62
CA TRP A 75 16.30 -15.47 0.34
C TRP A 75 16.16 -16.61 1.36
N LEU A 76 14.96 -16.80 1.91
CA LEU A 76 14.70 -17.87 2.86
C LEU A 76 14.85 -19.26 2.24
N MET A 77 14.36 -19.45 1.03
CA MET A 77 14.49 -20.71 0.29
C MET A 77 15.96 -21.01 0.00
N HIS A 78 16.72 -20.02 -0.39
CA HIS A 78 18.15 -20.18 -0.63
C HIS A 78 18.89 -20.60 0.65
N ARG A 79 18.62 -19.94 1.76
CA ARG A 79 19.22 -20.29 3.06
C ARG A 79 18.86 -21.69 3.54
N SER A 80 17.66 -22.15 3.23
CA SER A 80 17.17 -23.48 3.61
C SER A 80 17.69 -24.59 2.70
N GLY A 81 18.43 -24.27 1.64
CA GLY A 81 18.89 -25.24 0.66
C GLY A 81 17.78 -25.78 -0.23
N LEU A 82 16.62 -25.13 -0.25
CA LEU A 82 15.52 -25.53 -1.13
C LEU A 82 15.83 -25.13 -2.57
N ALA A 83 15.37 -25.98 -3.51
CA ALA A 83 15.49 -25.67 -4.92
C ALA A 83 14.59 -24.49 -5.27
N PHE A 84 15.11 -23.56 -6.06
CA PHE A 84 14.30 -22.46 -6.58
C PHE A 84 13.42 -22.95 -7.71
N VAL A 85 12.26 -22.31 -7.83
CA VAL A 85 11.43 -22.47 -9.01
C VAL A 85 12.20 -21.91 -10.21
N GLU A 86 12.11 -22.61 -11.33
CA GLU A 86 12.76 -22.19 -12.56
C GLU A 86 12.38 -20.76 -12.92
N GLY A 87 13.36 -19.92 -13.20
CA GLY A 87 13.15 -18.50 -13.44
C GLY A 87 13.34 -17.59 -12.21
N LEU A 88 13.47 -18.16 -11.01
CA LEU A 88 13.88 -17.44 -9.81
C LEU A 88 15.37 -17.68 -9.59
N SER A 89 16.18 -16.89 -10.23
CA SER A 89 17.61 -16.92 -9.96
C SER A 89 17.88 -16.38 -8.56
N PRO A 90 18.75 -17.02 -7.76
CA PRO A 90 19.25 -16.38 -6.57
C PRO A 90 19.91 -15.08 -6.98
N VAL A 91 19.65 -14.02 -6.22
CA VAL A 91 20.38 -12.78 -6.41
C VAL A 91 21.82 -13.06 -6.01
N GLU A 92 22.65 -13.34 -6.97
CA GLU A 92 24.07 -13.34 -6.72
C GLU A 92 24.44 -11.93 -6.30
N GLY A 93 25.28 -11.82 -5.28
CA GLY A 93 25.68 -10.54 -4.72
C GLY A 93 26.46 -9.68 -5.70
N THR A 94 25.82 -9.29 -6.79
CA THR A 94 26.41 -8.45 -7.82
C THR A 94 26.41 -6.98 -7.42
N GLY A 95 25.87 -6.66 -6.26
CA GLY A 95 25.71 -5.28 -5.82
C GLY A 95 24.61 -4.52 -6.53
N GLU A 96 23.98 -5.11 -7.50
CA GLU A 96 22.82 -4.54 -8.16
C GLU A 96 21.56 -5.03 -7.47
N SER A 97 21.07 -4.22 -6.56
CA SER A 97 19.79 -4.48 -5.93
C SER A 97 18.70 -4.05 -6.88
N THR A 98 17.86 -4.99 -7.26
CA THR A 98 16.62 -4.73 -8.00
C THR A 98 15.44 -4.57 -7.06
N PHE A 99 15.69 -4.48 -5.81
CA PHE A 99 14.67 -4.35 -4.77
C PHE A 99 14.66 -2.99 -4.13
#